data_b48e7eb106ad9cfc0729f1bbc3418626
#
_entry.id   b48e7eb106ad9cfc0729f1bbc3418626
#
_cell.length_a   1.000
_cell.length_b   1.000
_cell.length_c   1.000
_cell.angle_alpha   90.00
_cell.angle_beta   90.00
_cell.angle_gamma   90.00
#
_symmetry.space_group_name_H-M   'P 1'
#
loop_
_entity.id
_entity.type
_entity.pdbx_description
1 polymer ?
#
loop_
_entity_poly.entity_id
_entity_poly.type
_entity_poly.pdbx_seq_one_letter_code
_entity_poly.pdbx_strand_id
1 'polypeptide(L)'
;MAQKIKLTKNKKSASYLVIALVGMMVFVFLLTSKITLWDDTPILQTPFNEKVEGLSDNAVVLKEWEYNPKKELMEVIIKADSKGGIANDNLTFFAKEKQNPMKKIPVEVVAQYDDMYVLHINKIPTDYKVVGIVITEKEQDEAVNLGHLYSVDLFAENQETEKNVENDIASVTIYGDYRKVKVNNKLKTLTKEEYLVKGIKEEISTKKEEKQKIDQMIPEQRQLIGKTKAEINELEENKKYQTEKEKLDTDSVIANKKEEINKAETAIEQLTNTSKDYADKIEKLNLKLKDAEKTLKK
;
A
#
# COMPACT_ATOMS: atom_id res chain seq x y z
N MET A 1 -15.96 -45.50 51.46
CA MET A 1 -16.72 -44.54 52.29
C MET A 1 -16.51 -43.15 51.71
N ALA A 2 -17.52 -42.58 51.09
CA ALA A 2 -17.44 -41.20 50.51
C ALA A 2 -17.92 -40.22 51.59
N GLN A 3 -17.03 -39.38 52.13
CA GLN A 3 -17.38 -38.32 53.05
C GLN A 3 -18.20 -37.25 52.35
N LYS A 4 -19.48 -37.10 52.69
CA LYS A 4 -20.31 -35.98 52.27
C LYS A 4 -19.84 -34.72 53.02
N ILE A 5 -19.23 -33.79 52.30
CA ILE A 5 -18.89 -32.47 52.81
C ILE A 5 -20.20 -31.70 52.98
N LYS A 6 -20.63 -31.49 54.26
CA LYS A 6 -21.75 -30.59 54.59
C LYS A 6 -21.26 -29.14 54.54
N LEU A 7 -21.64 -28.42 53.51
CA LEU A 7 -21.48 -26.97 53.44
C LEU A 7 -22.40 -26.32 54.48
N THR A 8 -21.84 -25.88 55.60
CA THR A 8 -22.55 -25.10 56.62
C THR A 8 -22.97 -23.75 56.01
N LYS A 9 -24.23 -23.38 56.29
CA LYS A 9 -24.95 -22.21 55.74
C LYS A 9 -24.39 -20.88 56.27
N ASN A 10 -23.10 -20.61 56.03
CA ASN A 10 -22.46 -19.37 56.45
C ASN A 10 -22.38 -18.41 55.23
N LYS A 11 -23.22 -17.36 55.21
CA LYS A 11 -23.32 -16.40 54.10
C LYS A 11 -21.96 -15.81 53.66
N LYS A 12 -21.03 -15.68 54.64
CA LYS A 12 -19.67 -15.21 54.37
C LYS A 12 -18.84 -16.23 53.55
N SER A 13 -18.97 -17.53 53.85
CA SER A 13 -18.26 -18.59 53.11
C SER A 13 -18.76 -18.72 51.66
N ALA A 14 -20.08 -18.56 51.44
CA ALA A 14 -20.67 -18.54 50.10
C ALA A 14 -20.19 -17.34 49.27
N SER A 15 -20.04 -16.18 49.93
CA SER A 15 -19.53 -14.96 49.25
C SER A 15 -18.08 -15.13 48.80
N TYR A 16 -17.21 -15.71 49.59
CA TYR A 16 -15.82 -16.01 49.22
C TYR A 16 -15.74 -17.01 48.06
N LEU A 17 -16.62 -18.02 48.07
CA LEU A 17 -16.67 -19.01 46.97
C LEU A 17 -17.11 -18.40 45.66
N VAL A 18 -18.06 -17.48 45.67
CA VAL A 18 -18.49 -16.72 44.47
C VAL A 18 -17.34 -15.84 43.95
N ILE A 19 -16.65 -15.14 44.86
CA ILE A 19 -15.50 -14.29 44.46
C ILE A 19 -14.39 -15.16 43.85
N ALA A 20 -14.09 -16.32 44.45
CA ALA A 20 -13.09 -17.24 43.91
C ALA A 20 -13.48 -17.80 42.53
N LEU A 21 -14.76 -18.12 42.31
CA LEU A 21 -15.30 -18.60 41.04
C LEU A 21 -15.22 -17.51 39.96
N VAL A 22 -15.60 -16.27 40.30
CA VAL A 22 -15.49 -15.13 39.37
C VAL A 22 -14.03 -14.85 39.03
N GLY A 23 -13.13 -14.88 40.03
CA GLY A 23 -11.68 -14.73 39.79
C GLY A 23 -11.11 -15.84 38.90
N MET A 24 -11.54 -17.08 39.10
CA MET A 24 -11.15 -18.21 38.25
C MET A 24 -11.68 -18.05 36.82
N MET A 25 -12.92 -17.59 36.66
CA MET A 25 -13.53 -17.35 35.34
C MET A 25 -12.82 -16.22 34.56
N VAL A 26 -12.47 -15.13 35.27
CA VAL A 26 -11.68 -14.03 34.69
C VAL A 26 -10.27 -14.52 34.32
N PHE A 27 -9.65 -15.35 35.17
CA PHE A 27 -8.33 -15.90 34.89
C PHE A 27 -8.33 -16.83 33.66
N VAL A 28 -9.33 -17.74 33.58
CA VAL A 28 -9.52 -18.60 32.39
C VAL A 28 -9.79 -17.74 31.13
N PHE A 29 -10.62 -16.70 31.25
CA PHE A 29 -10.85 -15.78 30.16
C PHE A 29 -9.57 -15.08 29.69
N LEU A 30 -8.73 -14.60 30.63
CA LEU A 30 -7.44 -13.98 30.29
C LEU A 30 -6.46 -14.97 29.65
N LEU A 31 -6.43 -16.24 30.09
CA LEU A 31 -5.57 -17.25 29.48
C LEU A 31 -6.05 -17.68 28.09
N THR A 32 -7.35 -17.68 27.84
CA THR A 32 -7.94 -18.10 26.55
C THR A 32 -8.17 -16.94 25.61
N SER A 33 -8.17 -15.70 26.08
CA SER A 33 -8.44 -14.51 25.28
C SER A 33 -7.44 -14.34 24.12
N LYS A 34 -6.18 -14.69 24.34
CA LYS A 34 -5.13 -14.63 23.31
C LYS A 34 -5.37 -15.66 22.19
N ILE A 35 -5.92 -16.83 22.54
CA ILE A 35 -6.21 -17.90 21.57
C ILE A 35 -7.49 -17.61 20.77
N THR A 36 -8.45 -16.89 21.37
CA THR A 36 -9.78 -16.69 20.77
C THR A 36 -9.96 -15.34 20.10
N LEU A 37 -9.17 -14.32 20.48
CA LEU A 37 -9.37 -12.93 20.04
C LEU A 37 -8.25 -12.38 19.16
N TRP A 38 -7.08 -13.01 19.12
CA TRP A 38 -5.91 -12.49 18.37
C TRP A 38 -5.42 -13.51 17.38
N ASP A 39 -5.45 -13.14 16.12
CA ASP A 39 -4.81 -13.87 15.04
C ASP A 39 -3.34 -13.43 14.98
N ASP A 40 -2.45 -14.22 15.60
CA ASP A 40 -1.01 -13.97 15.69
C ASP A 40 -0.28 -14.32 14.36
N THR A 41 -0.99 -14.78 13.32
CA THR A 41 -0.36 -15.08 12.04
C THR A 41 0.22 -13.82 11.40
N PRO A 42 1.39 -13.88 10.77
CA PRO A 42 1.97 -12.73 10.06
C PRO A 42 0.96 -12.14 9.07
N ILE A 43 0.90 -10.80 9.01
CA ILE A 43 0.04 -10.10 8.05
C ILE A 43 0.64 -10.28 6.67
N LEU A 44 -0.11 -10.93 5.78
CA LEU A 44 0.27 -11.11 4.40
C LEU A 44 -0.51 -10.12 3.52
N GLN A 45 0.03 -8.91 3.38
CA GLN A 45 -0.58 -7.82 2.61
C GLN A 45 0.44 -7.19 1.68
N THR A 46 0.13 -7.13 0.40
CA THR A 46 0.92 -6.34 -0.56
C THR A 46 0.75 -4.85 -0.23
N PRO A 47 1.85 -4.09 -0.10
CA PRO A 47 1.78 -2.66 0.15
C PRO A 47 1.03 -1.92 -0.96
N PHE A 48 0.24 -0.91 -0.58
CA PHE A 48 -0.43 -0.04 -1.55
C PHE A 48 0.54 0.99 -2.11
N ASN A 49 0.41 1.28 -3.41
CA ASN A 49 1.20 2.27 -4.15
C ASN A 49 2.70 1.97 -4.26
N GLU A 50 3.13 0.77 -3.95
CA GLU A 50 4.48 0.28 -4.18
C GLU A 50 4.52 -0.65 -5.39
N LYS A 51 5.66 -0.67 -6.10
CA LYS A 51 5.87 -1.54 -7.25
C LYS A 51 6.19 -2.96 -6.77
N VAL A 52 5.49 -3.94 -7.35
CA VAL A 52 5.77 -5.36 -7.20
C VAL A 52 6.36 -5.85 -8.52
N GLU A 53 7.63 -6.20 -8.47
CA GLU A 53 8.39 -6.74 -9.62
C GLU A 53 8.19 -8.26 -9.72
N GLY A 54 8.38 -8.82 -10.90
CA GLY A 54 8.29 -10.28 -11.14
C GLY A 54 7.74 -10.62 -12.51
N LEU A 55 7.14 -9.65 -13.21
CA LEU A 55 6.76 -9.77 -14.62
C LEU A 55 7.91 -9.34 -15.52
N SER A 56 7.94 -9.83 -16.77
CA SER A 56 8.98 -9.53 -17.75
C SER A 56 8.93 -8.06 -18.17
N ASP A 57 7.77 -7.61 -18.64
CA ASP A 57 7.58 -6.31 -19.26
C ASP A 57 6.89 -5.29 -18.37
N ASN A 58 6.28 -5.73 -17.26
CA ASN A 58 5.51 -4.89 -16.38
C ASN A 58 5.95 -5.01 -14.92
N ALA A 59 5.63 -3.98 -14.13
CA ALA A 59 5.53 -4.06 -12.68
C ALA A 59 4.08 -3.81 -12.30
N VAL A 60 3.64 -4.43 -11.20
CA VAL A 60 2.27 -4.26 -10.72
C VAL A 60 2.26 -3.33 -9.51
N VAL A 61 1.35 -2.38 -9.48
CA VAL A 61 1.11 -1.50 -8.35
C VAL A 61 -0.31 -1.70 -7.85
N LEU A 62 -0.45 -2.19 -6.62
CA LEU A 62 -1.76 -2.31 -5.97
C LEU A 62 -2.27 -0.92 -5.57
N LYS A 63 -3.43 -0.51 -6.11
CA LYS A 63 -4.03 0.79 -5.82
C LYS A 63 -5.11 0.73 -4.75
N GLU A 64 -6.05 -0.20 -4.90
CA GLU A 64 -7.18 -0.34 -3.98
C GLU A 64 -7.55 -1.81 -3.84
N TRP A 65 -8.01 -2.20 -2.65
CA TRP A 65 -8.59 -3.50 -2.38
C TRP A 65 -9.76 -3.34 -1.42
N GLU A 66 -10.97 -3.56 -1.91
CA GLU A 66 -12.20 -3.46 -1.14
C GLU A 66 -12.95 -4.79 -1.13
N TYR A 67 -13.69 -5.04 -0.05
CA TYR A 67 -14.52 -6.22 0.11
C TYR A 67 -15.94 -5.85 0.56
N ASN A 68 -16.94 -6.39 -0.15
CA ASN A 68 -18.34 -6.32 0.26
C ASN A 68 -18.80 -7.68 0.80
N PRO A 69 -18.90 -7.85 2.14
CA PRO A 69 -19.27 -9.12 2.75
C PRO A 69 -20.71 -9.55 2.45
N LYS A 70 -21.63 -8.61 2.15
CA LYS A 70 -23.02 -8.92 1.81
C LYS A 70 -23.15 -9.52 0.41
N LYS A 71 -22.23 -9.20 -0.48
CA LYS A 71 -22.20 -9.69 -1.87
C LYS A 71 -21.13 -10.74 -2.10
N GLU A 72 -20.30 -11.02 -1.09
CA GLU A 72 -19.10 -11.88 -1.20
C GLU A 72 -18.22 -11.46 -2.39
N LEU A 73 -18.12 -10.13 -2.61
CA LEU A 73 -17.44 -9.52 -3.74
C LEU A 73 -16.20 -8.76 -3.27
N MET A 74 -15.05 -9.06 -3.85
CA MET A 74 -13.86 -8.20 -3.78
C MET A 74 -13.70 -7.41 -5.07
N GLU A 75 -13.33 -6.14 -4.93
CA GLU A 75 -12.86 -5.28 -6.00
C GLU A 75 -11.41 -4.93 -5.73
N VAL A 76 -10.56 -5.14 -6.73
CA VAL A 76 -9.14 -4.84 -6.67
C VAL A 76 -8.76 -3.97 -7.84
N ILE A 77 -8.13 -2.84 -7.58
CA ILE A 77 -7.64 -1.94 -8.61
C ILE A 77 -6.11 -2.02 -8.61
N ILE A 78 -5.56 -2.37 -9.76
CA ILE A 78 -4.12 -2.43 -9.98
C ILE A 78 -3.72 -1.54 -11.16
N LYS A 79 -2.48 -1.09 -11.13
CA LYS A 79 -1.81 -0.43 -12.24
C LYS A 79 -0.72 -1.35 -12.78
N ALA A 80 -0.69 -1.56 -14.09
CA ALA A 80 0.40 -2.24 -14.79
C ALA A 80 1.40 -1.19 -15.29
N ASP A 81 2.53 -1.03 -14.60
CA ASP A 81 3.56 -0.05 -14.95
C ASP A 81 4.54 -0.69 -15.95
N SER A 82 4.35 -0.43 -17.23
CA SER A 82 5.16 -1.01 -18.30
C SER A 82 6.59 -0.45 -18.32
N LYS A 83 7.58 -1.34 -18.34
CA LYS A 83 9.01 -0.99 -18.43
C LYS A 83 9.39 -0.32 -19.75
N GLY A 84 8.59 -0.50 -20.81
CA GLY A 84 8.77 0.07 -22.16
C GLY A 84 7.88 1.26 -22.50
N GLY A 85 7.04 1.72 -21.58
CA GLY A 85 6.14 2.87 -21.80
C GLY A 85 4.92 2.58 -22.68
N ILE A 86 4.74 1.36 -23.17
CA ILE A 86 3.56 0.90 -23.91
C ILE A 86 2.80 -0.07 -22.98
N ALA A 87 1.55 0.27 -22.69
CA ALA A 87 0.69 -0.63 -21.89
C ALA A 87 0.54 -1.97 -22.64
N ASN A 88 0.98 -3.05 -21.98
CA ASN A 88 0.85 -4.38 -22.55
C ASN A 88 -0.47 -4.99 -22.05
N ASP A 89 -1.45 -5.13 -22.96
CA ASP A 89 -2.81 -5.58 -22.65
C ASP A 89 -2.91 -7.10 -22.33
N ASN A 90 -1.78 -7.77 -22.16
CA ASN A 90 -1.68 -9.22 -22.12
C ASN A 90 -1.61 -9.82 -20.70
N LEU A 91 -2.21 -9.18 -19.69
CA LEU A 91 -2.25 -9.75 -18.34
C LEU A 91 -3.40 -10.75 -18.18
N THR A 92 -3.11 -11.84 -17.47
CA THR A 92 -4.14 -12.79 -17.02
C THR A 92 -4.14 -12.89 -15.50
N PHE A 93 -5.31 -13.20 -14.95
CA PHE A 93 -5.54 -13.15 -13.51
C PHE A 93 -6.28 -14.39 -13.03
N PHE A 94 -5.87 -14.92 -11.89
CA PHE A 94 -6.68 -15.82 -11.09
C PHE A 94 -6.37 -15.61 -9.61
N ALA A 95 -7.29 -16.02 -8.74
CA ALA A 95 -7.12 -15.86 -7.29
C ALA A 95 -7.16 -17.23 -6.59
N LYS A 96 -6.57 -17.25 -5.39
CA LYS A 96 -6.66 -18.34 -4.42
C LYS A 96 -6.91 -17.78 -3.04
N GLU A 97 -7.57 -18.55 -2.20
CA GLU A 97 -7.82 -18.16 -0.80
C GLU A 97 -7.03 -19.10 0.14
N LYS A 98 -6.46 -18.55 1.20
CA LYS A 98 -5.54 -19.26 2.09
C LYS A 98 -6.13 -20.51 2.74
N GLN A 99 -7.42 -20.52 3.08
CA GLN A 99 -8.09 -21.67 3.67
C GLN A 99 -8.35 -22.79 2.64
N ASN A 100 -8.30 -22.45 1.35
CA ASN A 100 -8.50 -23.41 0.26
C ASN A 100 -7.50 -23.16 -0.89
N PRO A 101 -6.20 -23.33 -0.66
CA PRO A 101 -5.13 -22.89 -1.54
C PRO A 101 -5.09 -23.62 -2.88
N MET A 102 -5.70 -24.80 -2.97
CA MET A 102 -5.76 -25.58 -4.22
C MET A 102 -6.94 -25.17 -5.11
N LYS A 103 -7.91 -24.43 -4.58
CA LYS A 103 -9.07 -23.99 -5.34
C LYS A 103 -8.77 -22.70 -6.08
N LYS A 104 -8.77 -22.77 -7.40
CA LYS A 104 -8.72 -21.59 -8.27
C LYS A 104 -10.05 -20.83 -8.20
N ILE A 105 -9.96 -19.52 -7.97
CA ILE A 105 -11.08 -18.59 -8.00
C ILE A 105 -10.92 -17.73 -9.27
N PRO A 106 -11.91 -17.68 -10.16
CA PRO A 106 -11.82 -16.83 -11.34
C PRO A 106 -11.81 -15.35 -10.95
N VAL A 107 -10.99 -14.58 -11.65
CA VAL A 107 -10.92 -13.14 -11.55
C VAL A 107 -11.46 -12.55 -12.84
N GLU A 108 -12.41 -11.64 -12.73
CA GLU A 108 -13.03 -10.95 -13.84
C GLU A 108 -12.44 -9.54 -13.98
N VAL A 109 -11.97 -9.18 -15.17
CA VAL A 109 -11.58 -7.81 -15.51
C VAL A 109 -12.84 -7.05 -15.91
N VAL A 110 -13.41 -6.27 -14.99
CA VAL A 110 -14.67 -5.54 -15.23
C VAL A 110 -14.46 -4.20 -15.91
N ALA A 111 -13.28 -3.62 -15.78
CA ALA A 111 -12.88 -2.43 -16.52
C ALA A 111 -11.36 -2.39 -16.70
N GLN A 112 -10.96 -1.84 -17.85
CA GLN A 112 -9.57 -1.52 -18.17
C GLN A 112 -9.56 -0.15 -18.82
N TYR A 113 -8.68 0.73 -18.33
CA TYR A 113 -8.46 2.06 -18.88
C TYR A 113 -7.02 2.49 -18.63
N ASP A 114 -6.36 3.00 -19.69
CA ASP A 114 -4.93 3.26 -19.68
C ASP A 114 -4.15 2.00 -19.21
N ASP A 115 -3.39 2.12 -18.12
CA ASP A 115 -2.63 1.06 -17.47
C ASP A 115 -3.33 0.49 -16.20
N MET A 116 -4.59 0.86 -15.98
CA MET A 116 -5.38 0.46 -14.82
C MET A 116 -6.30 -0.72 -15.14
N TYR A 117 -6.35 -1.70 -14.26
CA TYR A 117 -7.25 -2.85 -14.29
C TYR A 117 -8.13 -2.86 -13.04
N VAL A 118 -9.44 -2.99 -13.24
CA VAL A 118 -10.40 -3.21 -12.16
C VAL A 118 -10.81 -4.67 -12.20
N LEU A 119 -10.48 -5.38 -11.13
CA LEU A 119 -10.66 -6.82 -10.99
C LEU A 119 -11.78 -7.10 -10.00
N HIS A 120 -12.69 -7.99 -10.35
CA HIS A 120 -13.69 -8.53 -9.46
C HIS A 120 -13.41 -10.00 -9.14
N ILE A 121 -13.51 -10.34 -7.86
CA ILE A 121 -13.43 -11.70 -7.35
C ILE A 121 -14.73 -11.98 -6.61
N ASN A 122 -15.53 -12.88 -7.18
CA ASN A 122 -16.83 -13.24 -6.62
C ASN A 122 -16.73 -14.48 -5.72
N LYS A 123 -17.70 -14.64 -4.81
CA LYS A 123 -17.85 -15.80 -3.92
C LYS A 123 -16.68 -15.95 -2.92
N ILE A 124 -16.15 -14.85 -2.44
CA ILE A 124 -15.19 -14.84 -1.34
C ILE A 124 -15.98 -14.90 -0.02
N PRO A 125 -15.78 -15.96 0.81
CA PRO A 125 -16.51 -16.11 2.05
C PRO A 125 -16.17 -15.01 3.06
N THR A 126 -17.08 -14.76 4.01
CA THR A 126 -16.91 -13.68 5.00
C THR A 126 -15.82 -13.96 6.02
N ASP A 127 -15.42 -15.21 6.17
CA ASP A 127 -14.37 -15.69 7.08
C ASP A 127 -13.02 -15.91 6.38
N TYR A 128 -12.86 -15.44 5.13
CA TYR A 128 -11.57 -15.53 4.42
C TYR A 128 -10.43 -14.95 5.26
N LYS A 129 -9.23 -15.48 5.10
CA LYS A 129 -8.05 -14.99 5.80
C LYS A 129 -7.15 -14.15 4.89
N VAL A 130 -6.70 -14.71 3.80
CA VAL A 130 -5.87 -14.04 2.81
C VAL A 130 -6.29 -14.49 1.43
N VAL A 131 -6.46 -13.53 0.53
CA VAL A 131 -6.65 -13.81 -0.89
C VAL A 131 -5.40 -13.41 -1.65
N GLY A 132 -4.84 -14.34 -2.43
CA GLY A 132 -3.73 -14.08 -3.34
C GLY A 132 -4.26 -13.99 -4.78
N ILE A 133 -3.88 -12.95 -5.53
CA ILE A 133 -4.12 -12.83 -6.96
C ILE A 133 -2.82 -13.07 -7.69
N VAL A 134 -2.80 -14.12 -8.50
CA VAL A 134 -1.68 -14.38 -9.40
C VAL A 134 -1.93 -13.65 -10.70
N ILE A 135 -0.91 -12.93 -11.14
CA ILE A 135 -0.88 -12.12 -12.35
C ILE A 135 0.22 -12.68 -13.24
N THR A 136 -0.12 -12.98 -14.49
CA THR A 136 0.85 -13.49 -15.46
C THR A 136 0.76 -12.71 -16.76
N GLU A 137 1.86 -12.63 -17.48
CA GLU A 137 1.91 -12.10 -18.85
C GLU A 137 1.60 -13.22 -19.83
N LYS A 138 0.73 -12.96 -20.82
CA LYS A 138 0.53 -13.86 -21.96
C LYS A 138 1.70 -13.69 -22.93
N GLU A 139 2.45 -14.72 -23.18
CA GLU A 139 3.30 -14.76 -24.36
C GLU A 139 2.44 -14.90 -25.61
N GLN A 140 2.81 -14.20 -26.68
CA GLN A 140 1.97 -14.06 -27.89
C GLN A 140 1.78 -15.35 -28.68
N ASP A 141 2.56 -16.42 -28.44
CA ASP A 141 2.63 -17.58 -29.35
C ASP A 141 2.42 -18.98 -28.74
N GLU A 142 2.13 -19.13 -27.44
CA GLU A 142 1.88 -20.45 -26.87
C GLU A 142 0.66 -20.49 -25.94
N ALA A 143 -0.09 -21.60 -26.05
CA ALA A 143 -1.07 -21.97 -25.05
C ALA A 143 -0.35 -22.28 -23.73
N VAL A 144 -0.05 -21.23 -22.99
CA VAL A 144 0.74 -21.25 -21.77
C VAL A 144 0.12 -22.23 -20.79
N ASN A 145 0.86 -23.27 -20.45
CA ASN A 145 0.43 -24.27 -19.48
C ASN A 145 0.50 -23.69 -18.05
N LEU A 146 -0.53 -22.93 -17.67
CA LEU A 146 -0.70 -22.41 -16.31
C LEU A 146 -0.99 -23.50 -15.27
N GLY A 147 -1.00 -24.78 -15.69
CA GLY A 147 -1.33 -25.91 -14.81
C GLY A 147 -0.46 -26.00 -13.57
N HIS A 148 0.83 -25.70 -13.68
CA HIS A 148 1.75 -25.69 -12.55
C HIS A 148 1.37 -24.59 -11.53
N LEU A 149 1.11 -23.37 -11.97
CA LEU A 149 0.71 -22.27 -11.08
C LEU A 149 -0.62 -22.55 -10.37
N TYR A 150 -1.50 -23.36 -10.98
CA TYR A 150 -2.76 -23.74 -10.35
C TYR A 150 -2.56 -24.77 -9.23
N SER A 151 -1.51 -25.58 -9.26
CA SER A 151 -1.21 -26.60 -8.26
C SER A 151 -0.33 -26.11 -7.10
N VAL A 152 0.27 -24.93 -7.19
CA VAL A 152 1.14 -24.37 -6.14
C VAL A 152 0.31 -23.78 -5.00
N ASP A 153 0.70 -24.08 -3.76
CA ASP A 153 0.18 -23.37 -2.58
C ASP A 153 0.89 -22.02 -2.43
N LEU A 154 0.18 -20.94 -2.75
CA LEU A 154 0.70 -19.57 -2.65
C LEU A 154 0.98 -19.09 -1.22
N PHE A 155 0.56 -19.85 -0.21
CA PHE A 155 0.60 -19.45 1.19
C PHE A 155 1.54 -20.31 2.05
N ALA A 156 2.29 -21.24 1.44
CA ALA A 156 3.26 -22.08 2.13
C ALA A 156 4.41 -21.23 2.70
N GLU A 157 4.79 -21.48 3.97
CA GLU A 157 5.81 -20.69 4.69
C GLU A 157 7.24 -20.82 4.12
N ASN A 158 7.53 -21.88 3.34
CA ASN A 158 8.84 -22.16 2.76
C ASN A 158 8.78 -22.13 1.21
N GLN A 159 8.35 -21.00 0.65
CA GLN A 159 8.65 -20.76 -0.76
C GLN A 159 10.11 -20.29 -0.87
N GLU A 160 11.07 -21.19 -0.74
CA GLU A 160 12.24 -21.06 -1.57
C GLU A 160 11.71 -20.99 -2.99
N THR A 161 12.02 -19.91 -3.67
CA THR A 161 11.81 -19.76 -5.11
C THR A 161 12.55 -20.91 -5.79
N GLU A 162 11.92 -22.09 -5.82
CA GLU A 162 12.34 -23.12 -6.75
C GLU A 162 12.11 -22.53 -8.14
N LYS A 163 13.18 -21.94 -8.66
CA LYS A 163 13.38 -21.74 -10.09
C LYS A 163 13.36 -23.12 -10.75
N ASN A 164 12.20 -23.68 -10.91
CA ASN A 164 12.01 -24.82 -11.80
C ASN A 164 12.02 -24.30 -13.25
N VAL A 165 13.18 -24.45 -13.84
CA VAL A 165 13.73 -23.90 -15.09
C VAL A 165 13.07 -24.49 -16.35
N GLU A 166 11.84 -24.97 -16.34
CA GLU A 166 11.32 -25.61 -17.57
C GLU A 166 10.06 -24.97 -18.18
N ASN A 167 9.44 -23.98 -17.51
CA ASN A 167 8.40 -23.13 -18.13
C ASN A 167 8.33 -21.80 -17.36
N ASP A 168 9.26 -20.89 -17.58
CA ASP A 168 9.36 -19.60 -16.92
C ASP A 168 8.27 -18.62 -17.41
N ILE A 169 7.03 -18.89 -17.02
CA ILE A 169 5.99 -17.86 -17.12
C ILE A 169 6.25 -16.83 -16.04
N ALA A 170 6.64 -15.62 -16.44
CA ALA A 170 6.77 -14.52 -15.53
C ALA A 170 5.44 -14.28 -14.82
N SER A 171 5.46 -14.42 -13.49
CA SER A 171 4.27 -14.27 -12.67
C SER A 171 4.57 -13.51 -11.38
N VAL A 172 3.58 -12.79 -10.89
CA VAL A 172 3.62 -12.11 -9.60
C VAL A 172 2.34 -12.36 -8.83
N THR A 173 2.44 -12.49 -7.52
CA THR A 173 1.28 -12.64 -6.65
C THR A 173 1.15 -11.42 -5.75
N ILE A 174 -0.04 -10.82 -5.72
CA ILE A 174 -0.41 -9.78 -4.77
C ILE A 174 -1.38 -10.35 -3.74
N TYR A 175 -1.27 -9.92 -2.49
CA TYR A 175 -2.01 -10.47 -1.36
C TYR A 175 -2.88 -9.42 -0.69
N GLY A 176 -4.11 -9.82 -0.32
CA GLY A 176 -5.06 -9.06 0.48
C GLY A 176 -5.41 -9.80 1.78
N ASP A 177 -4.89 -9.31 2.90
CA ASP A 177 -5.18 -9.82 4.24
C ASP A 177 -6.48 -9.21 4.77
N TYR A 178 -7.37 -10.03 5.33
CA TYR A 178 -8.68 -9.57 5.84
C TYR A 178 -8.57 -8.44 6.86
N ARG A 179 -7.45 -8.31 7.58
CA ARG A 179 -7.18 -7.24 8.55
C ARG A 179 -6.83 -5.91 7.91
N LYS A 180 -6.48 -5.89 6.61
CA LYS A 180 -6.01 -4.72 5.85
C LYS A 180 -6.90 -4.36 4.68
N VAL A 181 -7.63 -5.33 4.13
CA VAL A 181 -8.62 -5.09 3.08
C VAL A 181 -9.76 -4.23 3.62
N LYS A 182 -10.09 -3.17 2.91
CA LYS A 182 -11.13 -2.23 3.32
C LYS A 182 -12.52 -2.83 3.12
N VAL A 183 -13.33 -2.90 4.17
CA VAL A 183 -14.72 -3.35 4.08
C VAL A 183 -15.60 -2.21 3.56
N ASN A 184 -16.28 -2.46 2.41
CA ASN A 184 -17.19 -1.51 1.77
C ASN A 184 -18.55 -2.17 1.48
N ASN A 185 -19.51 -2.03 2.38
CA ASN A 185 -20.86 -2.57 2.22
C ASN A 185 -21.67 -1.92 1.07
N LYS A 186 -21.17 -0.81 0.50
CA LYS A 186 -21.78 -0.10 -0.63
C LYS A 186 -21.12 -0.43 -1.97
N LEU A 187 -20.08 -1.27 -1.95
CA LEU A 187 -19.39 -1.69 -3.16
C LEU A 187 -20.39 -2.28 -4.15
N LYS A 188 -20.37 -1.75 -5.35
CA LYS A 188 -21.17 -2.20 -6.49
C LYS A 188 -20.32 -2.15 -7.75
N THR A 189 -20.61 -3.02 -8.70
CA THR A 189 -20.03 -2.93 -10.03
C THR A 189 -20.49 -1.62 -10.67
N LEU A 190 -19.51 -0.87 -11.16
CA LEU A 190 -19.73 0.37 -11.91
C LEU A 190 -19.66 0.07 -13.42
N THR A 191 -20.08 1.00 -14.25
CA THR A 191 -19.81 0.93 -15.69
C THR A 191 -18.33 1.25 -15.97
N LYS A 192 -17.86 0.90 -17.17
CA LYS A 192 -16.48 1.22 -17.59
C LYS A 192 -16.20 2.73 -17.51
N GLU A 193 -17.16 3.54 -17.90
CA GLU A 193 -17.09 5.00 -17.87
C GLU A 193 -17.06 5.53 -16.43
N GLU A 194 -17.85 4.94 -15.51
CA GLU A 194 -17.84 5.30 -14.09
C GLU A 194 -16.49 4.98 -13.45
N TYR A 195 -15.89 3.81 -13.77
CA TYR A 195 -14.54 3.45 -13.31
C TYR A 195 -13.48 4.40 -13.86
N LEU A 196 -13.56 4.76 -15.14
CA LEU A 196 -12.64 5.73 -15.74
C LEU A 196 -12.71 7.07 -15.01
N VAL A 197 -13.92 7.60 -14.77
CA VAL A 197 -14.12 8.86 -14.01
C VAL A 197 -13.58 8.73 -12.58
N LYS A 198 -13.85 7.62 -11.89
CA LYS A 198 -13.32 7.35 -10.53
C LYS A 198 -11.80 7.38 -10.54
N GLY A 199 -11.16 6.64 -11.44
CA GLY A 199 -9.70 6.53 -11.52
C GLY A 199 -9.03 7.86 -11.84
N ILE A 200 -9.57 8.65 -12.78
CA ILE A 200 -9.02 9.98 -13.09
C ILE A 200 -9.12 10.90 -11.86
N LYS A 201 -10.23 10.87 -11.12
CA LYS A 201 -10.39 11.66 -9.89
C LYS A 201 -9.38 11.28 -8.81
N GLU A 202 -9.12 9.99 -8.64
CA GLU A 202 -8.11 9.49 -7.70
C GLU A 202 -6.71 9.90 -8.13
N GLU A 203 -6.37 9.80 -9.41
CA GLU A 203 -5.08 10.24 -9.95
C GLU A 203 -4.88 11.75 -9.72
N ILE A 204 -5.90 12.58 -9.98
CA ILE A 204 -5.86 14.02 -9.69
C ILE A 204 -5.61 14.26 -8.21
N SER A 205 -6.27 13.52 -7.31
CA SER A 205 -6.07 13.66 -5.86
C SER A 205 -4.63 13.35 -5.46
N THR A 206 -4.12 12.21 -5.93
CA THR A 206 -2.73 11.79 -5.67
C THR A 206 -1.72 12.83 -6.18
N LYS A 207 -1.91 13.33 -7.41
CA LYS A 207 -1.01 14.35 -7.98
C LYS A 207 -1.08 15.68 -7.24
N LYS A 208 -2.23 16.05 -6.72
CA LYS A 208 -2.37 17.25 -5.84
C LYS A 208 -1.63 17.08 -4.51
N GLU A 209 -1.74 15.91 -3.90
CA GLU A 209 -1.03 15.61 -2.64
C GLU A 209 0.49 15.61 -2.84
N GLU A 210 0.97 14.98 -3.93
CA GLU A 210 2.40 15.00 -4.30
C GLU A 210 2.91 16.42 -4.54
N LYS A 211 2.15 17.23 -5.30
CA LYS A 211 2.46 18.65 -5.51
C LYS A 211 2.51 19.42 -4.21
N GLN A 212 1.53 19.23 -3.31
CA GLN A 212 1.48 19.91 -2.03
C GLN A 212 2.71 19.60 -1.17
N LYS A 213 3.18 18.36 -1.15
CA LYS A 213 4.42 17.98 -0.44
C LYS A 213 5.63 18.74 -0.99
N ILE A 214 5.76 18.82 -2.33
CA ILE A 214 6.84 19.57 -2.98
C ILE A 214 6.75 21.05 -2.64
N ASP A 215 5.55 21.64 -2.70
CA ASP A 215 5.32 23.05 -2.38
C ASP A 215 5.67 23.38 -0.92
N GLN A 216 5.54 22.42 0.01
CA GLN A 216 5.94 22.58 1.42
C GLN A 216 7.46 22.55 1.60
N MET A 217 8.21 21.87 0.76
CA MET A 217 9.68 21.82 0.85
C MET A 217 10.34 23.13 0.44
N ILE A 218 9.73 23.91 -0.45
CA ILE A 218 10.30 25.20 -0.93
C ILE A 218 10.50 26.21 0.20
N PRO A 219 9.51 26.50 1.07
CA PRO A 219 9.70 27.42 2.19
C PRO A 219 10.73 26.91 3.21
N GLU A 220 10.87 25.60 3.39
CA GLU A 220 11.90 25.01 4.25
C GLU A 220 13.31 25.36 3.75
N GLN A 221 13.57 25.20 2.44
CA GLN A 221 14.84 25.59 1.83
C GLN A 221 15.08 27.10 1.93
N ARG A 222 14.06 27.94 1.75
CA ARG A 222 14.18 29.39 1.92
C ARG A 222 14.52 29.77 3.38
N GLN A 223 13.95 29.07 4.34
CA GLN A 223 14.26 29.28 5.76
C GLN A 223 15.71 28.89 6.07
N LEU A 224 16.19 27.77 5.49
CA LEU A 224 17.60 27.36 5.60
C LEU A 224 18.53 28.44 5.08
N ILE A 225 18.27 28.96 3.87
CA ILE A 225 19.04 30.07 3.28
C ILE A 225 19.05 31.28 4.21
N GLY A 226 17.90 31.67 4.78
CA GLY A 226 17.79 32.78 5.69
C GLY A 226 18.66 32.62 6.94
N LYS A 227 18.62 31.46 7.57
CA LYS A 227 19.44 31.10 8.73
C LYS A 227 20.93 31.11 8.38
N THR A 228 21.33 30.46 7.31
CA THR A 228 22.73 30.40 6.88
C THR A 228 23.29 31.78 6.53
N LYS A 229 22.49 32.66 5.91
CA LYS A 229 22.89 34.07 5.67
C LYS A 229 23.08 34.85 6.97
N ALA A 230 22.23 34.66 7.99
CA ALA A 230 22.39 35.30 9.29
C ALA A 230 23.70 34.83 10.00
N GLU A 231 23.99 33.52 9.92
CA GLU A 231 25.22 32.96 10.48
C GLU A 231 26.48 33.50 9.76
N ILE A 232 26.44 33.68 8.45
CA ILE A 232 27.53 34.30 7.69
C ILE A 232 27.76 35.75 8.16
N ASN A 233 26.68 36.52 8.32
CA ASN A 233 26.79 37.89 8.77
C ASN A 233 27.43 37.98 10.18
N GLU A 234 27.03 37.07 11.09
CA GLU A 234 27.64 37.02 12.43
C GLU A 234 29.13 36.68 12.37
N LEU A 235 29.53 35.71 11.52
CA LEU A 235 30.92 35.34 11.30
C LEU A 235 31.72 36.51 10.74
N GLU A 236 31.18 37.21 9.74
CA GLU A 236 31.84 38.41 9.15
C GLU A 236 32.01 39.54 10.20
N GLU A 237 31.00 39.81 11.05
CA GLU A 237 31.10 40.81 12.11
C GLU A 237 32.15 40.42 13.14
N ASN A 238 32.31 39.18 13.49
CA ASN A 238 33.25 38.70 14.49
C ASN A 238 34.70 38.70 13.99
N LYS A 239 34.95 38.68 12.67
CA LYS A 239 36.30 38.69 12.06
C LYS A 239 37.16 39.89 12.52
N LYS A 240 36.55 41.03 12.84
CA LYS A 240 37.29 42.25 13.34
C LYS A 240 38.06 41.98 14.63
N TYR A 241 37.71 40.97 15.40
CA TYR A 241 38.37 40.64 16.67
C TYR A 241 39.36 39.47 16.54
N GLN A 242 39.56 38.92 15.34
CA GLN A 242 40.32 37.70 15.09
C GLN A 242 41.75 38.00 14.63
N THR A 243 42.68 37.10 14.91
CA THR A 243 44.03 37.08 14.35
C THR A 243 43.97 36.70 12.86
N GLU A 244 45.02 36.95 12.10
CA GLU A 244 45.05 36.62 10.66
C GLU A 244 44.83 35.13 10.39
N LYS A 245 45.33 34.24 11.24
CA LYS A 245 45.10 32.81 11.11
C LYS A 245 43.64 32.44 11.33
N GLU A 246 43.01 32.97 12.37
CA GLU A 246 41.60 32.78 12.69
C GLU A 246 40.68 33.34 11.60
N LYS A 247 41.04 34.42 10.95
CA LYS A 247 40.32 35.00 9.82
C LYS A 247 40.29 34.02 8.63
N LEU A 248 41.43 33.36 8.31
CA LEU A 248 41.50 32.36 7.24
C LEU A 248 40.61 31.14 7.52
N ASP A 249 40.59 30.68 8.78
CA ASP A 249 39.71 29.59 9.18
C ASP A 249 38.23 30.00 9.06
N THR A 250 37.88 31.22 9.49
CA THR A 250 36.54 31.78 9.36
C THR A 250 36.13 31.97 7.91
N ASP A 251 37.02 32.41 7.02
CA ASP A 251 36.77 32.53 5.60
C ASP A 251 36.45 31.18 4.96
N SER A 252 37.11 30.11 5.37
CA SER A 252 36.82 28.78 4.93
C SER A 252 35.41 28.30 5.35
N VAL A 253 35.00 28.62 6.60
CA VAL A 253 33.65 28.31 7.08
C VAL A 253 32.61 29.11 6.29
N ILE A 254 32.85 30.40 6.05
CA ILE A 254 31.93 31.24 5.24
C ILE A 254 31.80 30.72 3.83
N ALA A 255 32.92 30.28 3.22
CA ALA A 255 32.88 29.66 1.86
C ALA A 255 32.00 28.41 1.82
N ASN A 256 32.14 27.51 2.80
CA ASN A 256 31.30 26.31 2.92
C ASN A 256 29.81 26.68 3.09
N LYS A 257 29.51 27.68 3.94
CA LYS A 257 28.12 28.15 4.12
C LYS A 257 27.53 28.78 2.86
N LYS A 258 28.33 29.50 2.07
CA LYS A 258 27.90 30.02 0.75
C LYS A 258 27.61 28.88 -0.21
N GLU A 259 28.37 27.79 -0.18
CA GLU A 259 28.09 26.60 -0.97
C GLU A 259 26.78 25.92 -0.56
N GLU A 260 26.46 25.85 0.75
CA GLU A 260 25.18 25.37 1.25
C GLU A 260 24.00 26.21 0.73
N ILE A 261 24.15 27.52 0.69
CA ILE A 261 23.13 28.43 0.11
C ILE A 261 22.93 28.10 -1.38
N ASN A 262 24.00 27.97 -2.15
CA ASN A 262 23.90 27.64 -3.57
C ASN A 262 23.20 26.29 -3.80
N LYS A 263 23.49 25.28 -3.00
CA LYS A 263 22.79 23.98 -3.05
C LYS A 263 21.31 24.13 -2.74
N ALA A 264 20.95 24.90 -1.73
CA ALA A 264 19.56 25.15 -1.37
C ALA A 264 18.81 25.96 -2.45
N GLU A 265 19.45 26.94 -3.09
CA GLU A 265 18.89 27.69 -4.22
C GLU A 265 18.64 26.79 -5.42
N THR A 266 19.59 25.90 -5.77
CA THR A 266 19.43 24.89 -6.83
C THR A 266 18.28 23.93 -6.50
N ALA A 267 18.16 23.51 -5.25
CA ALA A 267 17.05 22.64 -4.82
C ALA A 267 15.70 23.36 -4.96
N ILE A 268 15.60 24.65 -4.62
CA ILE A 268 14.37 25.44 -4.83
C ILE A 268 13.99 25.49 -6.31
N GLU A 269 14.95 25.68 -7.20
CA GLU A 269 14.69 25.70 -8.65
C GLU A 269 14.15 24.36 -9.11
N GLN A 270 14.79 23.25 -8.73
CA GLN A 270 14.33 21.88 -9.08
C GLN A 270 12.93 21.62 -8.54
N LEU A 271 12.67 21.92 -7.26
CA LEU A 271 11.35 21.76 -6.64
C LEU A 271 10.28 22.60 -7.34
N THR A 272 10.61 23.84 -7.71
CA THR A 272 9.69 24.74 -8.44
C THR A 272 9.34 24.20 -9.81
N ASN A 273 10.31 23.68 -10.56
CA ASN A 273 10.08 23.05 -11.86
C ASN A 273 9.24 21.79 -11.71
N THR A 274 9.56 20.93 -10.75
CA THR A 274 8.78 19.72 -10.47
C THR A 274 7.33 20.07 -10.07
N SER A 275 7.11 21.08 -9.22
CA SER A 275 5.76 21.55 -8.85
C SER A 275 4.97 22.03 -10.07
N LYS A 276 5.63 22.71 -11.01
CA LYS A 276 5.00 23.15 -12.28
C LYS A 276 4.61 21.94 -13.14
N ASP A 277 5.49 20.94 -13.26
CA ASP A 277 5.18 19.72 -14.02
C ASP A 277 3.96 18.98 -13.45
N TYR A 278 3.82 18.95 -12.13
CA TYR A 278 2.62 18.41 -11.48
C TYR A 278 1.38 19.25 -11.78
N ALA A 279 1.48 20.58 -11.77
CA ALA A 279 0.37 21.45 -12.13
C ALA A 279 -0.12 21.21 -13.56
N ASP A 280 0.79 21.09 -14.51
CA ASP A 280 0.49 20.81 -15.92
C ASP A 280 -0.15 19.42 -16.09
N LYS A 281 0.32 18.41 -15.34
CA LYS A 281 -0.30 17.07 -15.34
C LYS A 281 -1.71 17.11 -14.79
N ILE A 282 -1.94 17.82 -13.68
CA ILE A 282 -3.26 17.98 -13.04
C ILE A 282 -4.22 18.68 -14.02
N GLU A 283 -3.76 19.69 -14.75
CA GLU A 283 -4.58 20.38 -15.76
C GLU A 283 -5.01 19.42 -16.87
N LYS A 284 -4.08 18.64 -17.42
CA LYS A 284 -4.39 17.63 -18.46
C LYS A 284 -5.36 16.57 -17.94
N LEU A 285 -5.20 16.11 -16.71
CA LEU A 285 -6.12 15.16 -16.08
C LEU A 285 -7.52 15.77 -15.88
N ASN A 286 -7.62 17.04 -15.51
CA ASN A 286 -8.92 17.73 -15.42
C ASN A 286 -9.61 17.86 -16.78
N LEU A 287 -8.88 18.08 -17.87
CA LEU A 287 -9.44 18.05 -19.23
C LEU A 287 -9.95 16.66 -19.57
N LYS A 288 -9.17 15.61 -19.32
CA LYS A 288 -9.56 14.20 -19.51
C LYS A 288 -10.81 13.85 -18.69
N LEU A 289 -10.87 14.29 -17.42
CA LEU A 289 -12.03 14.11 -16.56
C LEU A 289 -13.29 14.73 -17.15
N LYS A 290 -13.20 15.96 -17.61
CA LYS A 290 -14.33 16.67 -18.22
C LYS A 290 -14.87 15.95 -19.46
N ASP A 291 -14.00 15.36 -20.27
CA ASP A 291 -14.42 14.60 -21.44
C ASP A 291 -15.02 13.24 -21.06
N ALA A 292 -14.45 12.54 -20.09
CA ALA A 292 -15.01 11.30 -19.55
C ALA A 292 -16.42 11.55 -18.92
N GLU A 293 -16.61 12.63 -18.17
CA GLU A 293 -17.91 12.98 -17.58
C GLU A 293 -18.98 13.36 -18.61
N LYS A 294 -18.58 13.90 -19.79
CA LYS A 294 -19.52 14.11 -20.90
C LYS A 294 -19.99 12.80 -21.52
N THR A 295 -19.10 11.81 -21.61
CA THR A 295 -19.44 10.48 -22.15
C THR A 295 -20.39 9.75 -21.21
N LEU A 296 -20.22 9.89 -19.90
CA LEU A 296 -21.08 9.30 -18.87
C LEU A 296 -22.52 9.85 -18.89
N LYS A 297 -22.73 11.07 -19.39
CA LYS A 297 -24.04 11.73 -19.45
C LYS A 297 -24.84 11.44 -20.73
N LYS A 298 -24.25 10.73 -21.68
CA LYS A 298 -24.89 10.29 -22.93
C LYS A 298 -25.48 8.90 -22.77
#